data_bcbb4b07b799df0a2eb26de601bda8df
#
_entry.id   bcbb4b07b799df0a2eb26de601bda8df
#
_cell.length_a   1.000
_cell.length_b   1.000
_cell.length_c   1.000
_cell.angle_alpha   90.00
_cell.angle_beta   90.00
_cell.angle_gamma   90.00
#
_symmetry.space_group_name_H-M   'P 1'
#
loop_
_entity.id
_entity.type
_entity.pdbx_description
1 polymer ?
#
loop_
_entity_poly.entity_id
_entity_poly.type
_entity_poly.pdbx_seq_one_letter_code
_entity_poly.pdbx_strand_id
1 'polypeptide(L)'
;MGIKKFNPYTPSRRHMTTLDKTEITAVSPEKSLTVSLKKNAGRNNQGKITVRHHGGGSRRKYRIIDFKRNKKDGIPATVKTIEYDPNRTANIALICYADGEKAYILAPEGLKVGQKITNGPEAEIQVGNCLPLANIPVGTQVHNIELYPGKGGQLVRSAGISAQLMAKEGKYATLRLPSGEMRMVPIVCRATIGVVGNGEHALVNIGKAGRKRNMGIRPTVRGSVMNPNDHPHGGGEGKAPVGRSGPCTPWGKPALGLKTRKKNNKSNKLIVRRRDGKALAK
;
A
#
# COMPACT_ATOMS: atom_id res chain seq x y z
N MET A 1 -14.63 -9.49 -6.18
CA MET A 1 -14.94 -8.28 -6.95
C MET A 1 -14.62 -8.52 -8.42
N GLY A 2 -15.42 -7.96 -9.35
CA GLY A 2 -15.20 -8.08 -10.79
C GLY A 2 -14.73 -6.75 -11.39
N ILE A 3 -14.17 -6.82 -12.60
CA ILE A 3 -13.83 -5.64 -13.39
C ILE A 3 -14.99 -5.30 -14.34
N LYS A 4 -15.54 -4.09 -14.18
CA LYS A 4 -16.55 -3.55 -15.06
C LYS A 4 -15.89 -2.86 -16.26
N LYS A 5 -16.19 -3.34 -17.47
CA LYS A 5 -15.83 -2.70 -18.75
C LYS A 5 -16.93 -1.72 -19.15
N PHE A 6 -16.59 -0.77 -20.00
CA PHE A 6 -17.54 0.20 -20.56
C PHE A 6 -17.69 0.01 -22.06
N ASN A 7 -18.85 0.38 -22.60
CA ASN A 7 -19.07 0.42 -24.04
C ASN A 7 -18.16 1.46 -24.71
N PRO A 8 -17.61 1.17 -25.89
CA PRO A 8 -16.57 1.97 -26.53
C PRO A 8 -17.13 3.20 -27.30
N TYR A 9 -17.97 4.02 -26.66
CA TYR A 9 -18.54 5.21 -27.28
C TYR A 9 -17.53 6.34 -27.56
N THR A 10 -16.43 6.36 -26.82
CA THR A 10 -15.35 7.36 -26.98
C THR A 10 -14.00 6.69 -26.88
N PRO A 11 -12.91 7.31 -27.42
CA PRO A 11 -11.55 6.75 -27.30
C PRO A 11 -11.15 6.42 -25.87
N SER A 12 -11.53 7.27 -24.90
CA SER A 12 -11.24 7.03 -23.48
C SER A 12 -12.01 5.83 -22.90
N ARG A 13 -13.30 5.70 -23.29
CA ARG A 13 -14.17 4.62 -22.79
C ARG A 13 -13.77 3.26 -23.31
N ARG A 14 -13.18 3.18 -24.51
CA ARG A 14 -12.72 1.93 -25.14
C ARG A 14 -11.79 1.11 -24.23
N HIS A 15 -10.90 1.78 -23.52
CA HIS A 15 -9.89 1.14 -22.66
C HIS A 15 -10.16 1.30 -21.16
N MET A 16 -11.15 2.09 -20.80
CA MET A 16 -11.46 2.37 -19.40
C MET A 16 -12.12 1.18 -18.72
N THR A 17 -11.64 0.86 -17.51
CA THR A 17 -12.28 -0.11 -16.64
C THR A 17 -12.47 0.46 -15.24
N THR A 18 -13.35 -0.13 -14.45
CA THR A 18 -13.53 0.18 -13.03
C THR A 18 -13.79 -1.10 -12.26
N LEU A 19 -13.54 -1.05 -10.96
CA LEU A 19 -13.92 -2.14 -10.06
C LEU A 19 -15.44 -2.19 -9.90
N ASP A 20 -15.98 -3.38 -9.79
CA ASP A 20 -17.32 -3.58 -9.26
C ASP A 20 -17.30 -3.26 -7.75
N LYS A 21 -18.37 -2.66 -7.25
CA LYS A 21 -18.50 -2.20 -5.87
C LYS A 21 -19.46 -3.05 -5.04
N THR A 22 -19.72 -4.27 -5.47
CA THR A 22 -20.67 -5.19 -4.82
C THR A 22 -20.35 -5.49 -3.37
N GLU A 23 -19.06 -5.50 -2.99
CA GLU A 23 -18.64 -5.73 -1.60
C GLU A 23 -18.77 -4.49 -0.71
N ILE A 24 -18.94 -3.30 -1.29
CA ILE A 24 -19.03 -2.05 -0.53
C ILE A 24 -20.46 -1.88 -0.04
N THR A 25 -20.63 -1.87 1.27
CA THR A 25 -21.94 -1.82 1.92
C THR A 25 -22.35 -0.42 2.38
N ALA A 26 -21.39 0.50 2.52
CA ALA A 26 -21.68 1.90 2.88
C ALA A 26 -20.90 2.89 2.02
N VAL A 27 -21.57 4.00 1.65
CA VAL A 27 -21.01 5.05 0.80
C VAL A 27 -20.37 6.17 1.62
N SER A 28 -20.95 6.51 2.78
CA SER A 28 -20.46 7.60 3.64
C SER A 28 -19.62 7.06 4.79
N PRO A 29 -18.45 7.67 5.07
CA PRO A 29 -17.60 7.25 6.17
C PRO A 29 -18.15 7.73 7.53
N GLU A 30 -17.73 7.05 8.60
CA GLU A 30 -17.98 7.48 9.99
C GLU A 30 -17.28 8.84 10.23
N LYS A 31 -18.06 9.86 10.59
CA LYS A 31 -17.58 11.25 10.70
C LYS A 31 -16.51 11.42 11.78
N SER A 32 -16.69 10.76 12.93
CA SER A 32 -15.76 10.81 14.07
C SER A 32 -14.36 10.26 13.74
N LEU A 33 -14.27 9.32 12.79
CA LEU A 33 -13.01 8.69 12.34
C LEU A 33 -12.44 9.32 11.07
N THR A 34 -12.88 10.53 10.69
CA THR A 34 -12.37 11.22 9.51
C THR A 34 -11.75 12.57 9.83
N VAL A 35 -10.60 12.84 9.22
CA VAL A 35 -9.90 14.13 9.33
C VAL A 35 -9.64 14.74 7.96
N SER A 36 -9.49 16.05 7.90
CA SER A 36 -9.13 16.75 6.67
C SER A 36 -7.68 16.43 6.28
N LEU A 37 -7.43 16.19 5.00
CA LEU A 37 -6.10 15.94 4.47
C LEU A 37 -5.53 17.24 3.87
N LYS A 38 -4.47 17.78 4.47
CA LYS A 38 -3.73 18.91 3.91
C LYS A 38 -2.99 18.46 2.63
N LYS A 39 -3.04 19.30 1.59
CA LYS A 39 -2.36 19.05 0.30
C LYS A 39 -1.12 19.93 0.19
N ASN A 40 0.06 19.33 0.28
CA ASN A 40 1.33 20.06 0.16
C ASN A 40 1.85 20.14 -1.30
N ALA A 41 1.22 19.42 -2.24
CA ALA A 41 1.58 19.41 -3.66
C ALA A 41 3.09 19.15 -3.92
N GLY A 42 3.70 18.26 -3.13
CA GLY A 42 5.12 17.92 -3.24
C GLY A 42 6.09 18.97 -2.71
N ARG A 43 5.60 19.97 -1.98
CA ARG A 43 6.43 21.04 -1.39
C ARG A 43 6.87 20.68 0.02
N ASN A 44 8.09 21.11 0.37
CA ASN A 44 8.64 21.00 1.73
C ASN A 44 8.14 22.15 2.63
N ASN A 45 8.67 22.24 3.87
CA ASN A 45 8.36 23.30 4.83
C ASN A 45 8.79 24.73 4.36
N GLN A 46 9.75 24.81 3.42
CA GLN A 46 10.20 26.07 2.80
C GLN A 46 9.41 26.44 1.53
N GLY A 47 8.38 25.67 1.16
CA GLY A 47 7.61 25.86 -0.05
C GLY A 47 8.28 25.41 -1.35
N LYS A 48 9.49 24.84 -1.30
CA LYS A 48 10.22 24.33 -2.47
C LYS A 48 9.69 22.97 -2.88
N ILE A 49 9.54 22.72 -4.18
CA ILE A 49 9.12 21.43 -4.72
C ILE A 49 10.27 20.41 -4.59
N THR A 50 10.13 19.46 -3.67
CA THR A 50 11.06 18.34 -3.46
C THR A 50 10.59 17.04 -4.12
N VAL A 51 9.28 16.89 -4.31
CA VAL A 51 8.66 15.76 -5.01
C VAL A 51 7.83 16.32 -6.17
N ARG A 52 8.33 16.13 -7.40
CA ARG A 52 7.68 16.64 -8.61
C ARG A 52 6.42 15.83 -8.95
N HIS A 53 5.59 16.39 -9.84
CA HIS A 53 4.41 15.76 -10.43
C HIS A 53 3.28 15.44 -9.43
N HIS A 54 3.25 16.11 -8.29
CA HIS A 54 2.16 16.06 -7.32
C HIS A 54 1.39 17.38 -7.27
N GLY A 55 0.07 17.28 -7.03
CA GLY A 55 -0.77 18.44 -6.81
C GLY A 55 -2.13 18.35 -7.50
N GLY A 56 -3.03 19.24 -7.13
CA GLY A 56 -4.43 19.21 -7.54
C GLY A 56 -5.16 17.97 -7.00
N GLY A 57 -5.98 17.38 -7.84
CA GLY A 57 -6.77 16.19 -7.50
C GLY A 57 -8.04 16.49 -6.72
N SER A 58 -8.92 15.50 -6.62
CA SER A 58 -10.19 15.59 -5.90
C SER A 58 -9.99 15.79 -4.41
N ARG A 59 -10.96 16.44 -3.76
CA ARG A 59 -10.98 16.56 -2.30
C ARG A 59 -11.15 15.19 -1.66
N ARG A 60 -10.33 14.87 -0.64
CA ARG A 60 -10.37 13.61 0.08
C ARG A 60 -10.29 13.88 1.57
N LYS A 61 -11.04 13.10 2.36
CA LYS A 61 -10.87 13.00 3.81
C LYS A 61 -9.99 11.78 4.11
N TYR A 62 -9.16 11.86 5.12
CA TYR A 62 -8.39 10.74 5.62
C TYR A 62 -9.22 9.97 6.64
N ARG A 63 -9.29 8.65 6.53
CA ARG A 63 -9.89 7.76 7.52
C ARG A 63 -8.80 7.32 8.48
N ILE A 64 -9.07 7.46 9.77
CA ILE A 64 -8.15 7.02 10.83
C ILE A 64 -8.27 5.51 10.92
N ILE A 65 -7.22 4.81 10.50
CA ILE A 65 -7.17 3.34 10.52
C ILE A 65 -6.39 2.89 11.75
N ASP A 66 -6.93 1.92 12.47
CA ASP A 66 -6.21 1.25 13.55
C ASP A 66 -5.24 0.20 12.97
N PHE A 67 -4.00 0.63 12.77
CA PHE A 67 -2.92 -0.27 12.35
C PHE A 67 -2.28 -1.02 13.52
N LYS A 68 -2.52 -0.61 14.76
CA LYS A 68 -1.90 -1.23 15.94
C LYS A 68 -2.68 -2.42 16.44
N ARG A 69 -4.00 -2.27 16.49
CA ARG A 69 -4.93 -3.30 16.95
C ARG A 69 -4.56 -3.93 18.32
N ASN A 70 -3.95 -3.14 19.18
CA ASN A 70 -3.47 -3.60 20.50
C ASN A 70 -4.22 -2.97 21.68
N LYS A 71 -5.17 -2.08 21.40
CA LYS A 71 -5.88 -1.37 22.47
C LYS A 71 -6.95 -2.21 23.15
N LYS A 72 -7.47 -3.23 22.44
CA LYS A 72 -8.65 -3.99 22.86
C LYS A 72 -8.43 -5.47 22.62
N ASP A 73 -7.42 -6.03 23.29
CA ASP A 73 -7.15 -7.46 23.26
C ASP A 73 -8.24 -8.21 24.02
N GLY A 74 -8.69 -9.33 23.49
CA GLY A 74 -9.76 -10.16 24.07
C GLY A 74 -11.19 -9.60 23.88
N ILE A 75 -11.36 -8.34 23.47
CA ILE A 75 -12.68 -7.76 23.26
C ILE A 75 -13.14 -8.04 21.82
N PRO A 76 -14.28 -8.76 21.63
CA PRO A 76 -14.79 -9.04 20.30
C PRO A 76 -15.34 -7.76 19.65
N ALA A 77 -15.08 -7.61 18.35
CA ALA A 77 -15.65 -6.56 17.52
C ALA A 77 -16.47 -7.16 16.39
N THR A 78 -17.57 -6.51 16.03
CA THR A 78 -18.43 -6.92 14.91
C THR A 78 -18.19 -6.02 13.71
N VAL A 79 -18.04 -6.59 12.52
CA VAL A 79 -17.93 -5.85 11.26
C VAL A 79 -19.30 -5.21 10.94
N LYS A 80 -19.36 -3.89 10.90
CA LYS A 80 -20.59 -3.13 10.59
C LYS A 80 -20.73 -2.84 9.10
N THR A 81 -19.66 -2.34 8.48
CA THR A 81 -19.66 -1.96 7.05
C THR A 81 -18.31 -2.24 6.40
N ILE A 82 -18.33 -2.44 5.09
CA ILE A 82 -17.14 -2.43 4.23
C ILE A 82 -17.22 -1.18 3.36
N GLU A 83 -16.15 -0.36 3.34
CA GLU A 83 -16.16 0.96 2.74
C GLU A 83 -14.97 1.17 1.79
N TYR A 84 -15.18 2.03 0.80
CA TYR A 84 -14.13 2.53 -0.07
C TYR A 84 -13.32 3.63 0.61
N ASP A 85 -11.98 3.54 0.55
CA ASP A 85 -11.10 4.62 0.99
C ASP A 85 -10.30 5.20 -0.21
N PRO A 86 -10.45 6.50 -0.55
CA PRO A 86 -9.72 7.12 -1.65
C PRO A 86 -8.21 7.31 -1.38
N ASN A 87 -7.73 7.03 -0.17
CA ASN A 87 -6.32 7.22 0.22
C ASN A 87 -5.49 5.95 0.13
N ARG A 88 -6.13 4.82 -0.14
CA ARG A 88 -5.47 3.51 -0.26
C ARG A 88 -6.09 2.66 -1.35
N THR A 89 -5.40 1.62 -1.75
CA THR A 89 -5.88 0.68 -2.77
C THR A 89 -6.82 -0.37 -2.18
N ALA A 90 -6.64 -0.73 -0.91
CA ALA A 90 -7.48 -1.66 -0.17
C ALA A 90 -8.78 -1.00 0.31
N ASN A 91 -9.86 -1.77 0.36
CA ASN A 91 -11.06 -1.38 1.08
C ASN A 91 -10.81 -1.43 2.60
N ILE A 92 -11.64 -0.73 3.36
CA ILE A 92 -11.60 -0.69 4.82
C ILE A 92 -12.89 -1.24 5.38
N ALA A 93 -12.84 -1.79 6.60
CA ALA A 93 -14.00 -2.24 7.33
C ALA A 93 -14.17 -1.41 8.59
N LEU A 94 -15.39 -0.95 8.84
CA LEU A 94 -15.78 -0.35 10.10
C LEU A 94 -16.16 -1.46 11.06
N ILE A 95 -15.45 -1.57 12.16
CA ILE A 95 -15.75 -2.50 13.25
C ILE A 95 -16.29 -1.76 14.46
N CYS A 96 -17.17 -2.41 15.20
CA CYS A 96 -17.71 -1.92 16.48
C CYS A 96 -17.37 -2.96 17.54
N TYR A 97 -16.61 -2.56 18.54
CA TYR A 97 -16.30 -3.40 19.69
C TYR A 97 -17.52 -3.57 20.60
N ALA A 98 -17.50 -4.59 21.46
CA ALA A 98 -18.59 -4.87 22.40
C ALA A 98 -18.86 -3.70 23.37
N ASP A 99 -17.86 -2.86 23.63
CA ASP A 99 -17.96 -1.64 24.44
C ASP A 99 -18.48 -0.40 23.69
N GLY A 100 -18.87 -0.56 22.40
CA GLY A 100 -19.42 0.51 21.57
C GLY A 100 -18.37 1.35 20.80
N GLU A 101 -17.07 1.22 21.10
CA GLU A 101 -16.04 1.96 20.34
C GLU A 101 -15.96 1.47 18.89
N LYS A 102 -15.90 2.42 17.96
CA LYS A 102 -15.75 2.14 16.53
C LYS A 102 -14.31 2.33 16.09
N ALA A 103 -13.84 1.49 15.17
CA ALA A 103 -12.53 1.62 14.54
C ALA A 103 -12.57 1.19 13.07
N TYR A 104 -11.70 1.76 12.26
CA TYR A 104 -11.44 1.26 10.90
C TYR A 104 -10.26 0.31 10.88
N ILE A 105 -10.39 -0.78 10.15
CA ILE A 105 -9.33 -1.73 9.84
C ILE A 105 -9.20 -1.92 8.32
N LEU A 106 -8.10 -2.52 7.85
CA LEU A 106 -8.03 -3.00 6.47
C LEU A 106 -8.99 -4.17 6.32
N ALA A 107 -9.78 -4.18 5.25
CA ALA A 107 -10.69 -5.28 4.95
C ALA A 107 -9.90 -6.42 4.28
N PRO A 108 -9.74 -7.59 4.90
CA PRO A 108 -9.21 -8.77 4.24
C PRO A 108 -10.22 -9.34 3.26
N GLU A 109 -9.71 -10.14 2.33
CA GLU A 109 -10.53 -10.88 1.37
C GLU A 109 -11.45 -11.87 2.12
N GLY A 110 -12.70 -11.97 1.66
CA GLY A 110 -13.70 -12.85 2.27
C GLY A 110 -14.35 -12.34 3.56
N LEU A 111 -13.97 -11.16 4.05
CA LEU A 111 -14.61 -10.56 5.22
C LEU A 111 -16.06 -10.18 4.91
N LYS A 112 -16.98 -10.54 5.81
CA LYS A 112 -18.42 -10.25 5.66
C LYS A 112 -18.93 -9.33 6.78
N VAL A 113 -19.96 -8.55 6.47
CA VAL A 113 -20.69 -7.77 7.48
C VAL A 113 -21.35 -8.72 8.49
N GLY A 114 -21.31 -8.39 9.77
CA GLY A 114 -21.79 -9.23 10.86
C GLY A 114 -20.75 -10.19 11.43
N GLN A 115 -19.63 -10.43 10.75
CA GLN A 115 -18.56 -11.29 11.24
C GLN A 115 -17.93 -10.72 12.51
N LYS A 116 -17.67 -11.57 13.49
CA LYS A 116 -16.92 -11.21 14.70
C LYS A 116 -15.42 -11.31 14.45
N ILE A 117 -14.69 -10.37 15.00
CA ILE A 117 -13.21 -10.28 14.92
C ILE A 117 -12.67 -10.05 16.31
N THR A 118 -11.57 -10.71 16.63
CA THR A 118 -10.86 -10.59 17.90
C THR A 118 -9.40 -10.20 17.69
N ASN A 119 -8.82 -9.56 18.70
CA ASN A 119 -7.39 -9.23 18.74
C ASN A 119 -6.77 -9.85 19.99
N GLY A 120 -5.49 -10.12 19.93
CA GLY A 120 -4.72 -10.59 21.07
C GLY A 120 -4.10 -11.97 20.88
N PRO A 121 -3.34 -12.43 21.87
CA PRO A 121 -2.62 -13.71 21.77
C PRO A 121 -3.55 -14.93 21.76
N GLU A 122 -4.73 -14.83 22.38
CA GLU A 122 -5.73 -15.92 22.48
C GLU A 122 -6.78 -15.89 21.35
N ALA A 123 -6.64 -14.94 20.40
CA ALA A 123 -7.59 -14.85 19.29
C ALA A 123 -7.51 -16.09 18.40
N GLU A 124 -8.64 -16.55 17.88
CA GLU A 124 -8.73 -17.66 16.94
C GLU A 124 -8.00 -17.36 15.63
N ILE A 125 -7.54 -18.41 14.93
CA ILE A 125 -6.85 -18.29 13.65
C ILE A 125 -7.89 -18.14 12.53
N GLN A 126 -8.58 -16.99 12.53
CA GLN A 126 -9.59 -16.66 11.53
C GLN A 126 -9.20 -15.40 10.76
N VAL A 127 -9.69 -15.30 9.50
CA VAL A 127 -9.45 -14.14 8.63
C VAL A 127 -9.97 -12.87 9.31
N GLY A 128 -9.09 -11.87 9.42
CA GLY A 128 -9.39 -10.59 10.05
C GLY A 128 -8.91 -10.45 11.49
N ASN A 129 -8.63 -11.56 12.19
CA ASN A 129 -8.09 -11.53 13.55
C ASN A 129 -6.62 -11.10 13.56
N CYS A 130 -6.22 -10.40 14.62
CA CYS A 130 -4.88 -9.86 14.78
C CYS A 130 -4.17 -10.50 15.97
N LEU A 131 -3.07 -11.21 15.69
CA LEU A 131 -2.30 -11.96 16.68
C LEU A 131 -0.80 -11.61 16.64
N PRO A 132 -0.05 -11.85 17.73
CA PRO A 132 1.39 -11.93 17.67
C PRO A 132 1.84 -13.05 16.71
N LEU A 133 2.96 -12.84 15.98
CA LEU A 133 3.51 -13.84 15.06
C LEU A 133 3.85 -15.16 15.76
N ALA A 134 4.13 -15.11 17.07
CA ALA A 134 4.32 -16.29 17.90
C ALA A 134 3.17 -17.29 17.81
N ASN A 135 1.94 -16.78 17.80
CA ASN A 135 0.71 -17.58 17.91
C ASN A 135 0.10 -17.96 16.56
N ILE A 136 0.66 -17.43 15.44
CA ILE A 136 0.19 -17.74 14.09
C ILE A 136 0.91 -18.99 13.56
N PRO A 137 0.23 -20.02 13.04
CA PRO A 137 0.89 -21.19 12.45
C PRO A 137 1.79 -20.86 11.26
N VAL A 138 2.84 -21.64 11.09
CA VAL A 138 3.71 -21.58 9.90
C VAL A 138 2.88 -21.95 8.66
N GLY A 139 3.16 -21.30 7.53
CA GLY A 139 2.41 -21.44 6.28
C GLY A 139 1.25 -20.47 6.12
N THR A 140 0.77 -19.84 7.22
CA THR A 140 -0.37 -18.91 7.19
C THR A 140 -0.04 -17.63 6.40
N GLN A 141 -1.02 -17.17 5.62
CA GLN A 141 -0.97 -15.87 4.96
C GLN A 141 -1.39 -14.76 5.92
N VAL A 142 -0.60 -13.70 5.98
CA VAL A 142 -0.80 -12.58 6.90
C VAL A 142 -0.61 -11.24 6.20
N HIS A 143 -1.26 -10.21 6.72
CA HIS A 143 -1.13 -8.82 6.25
C HIS A 143 -1.04 -7.85 7.42
N ASN A 144 -0.88 -6.56 7.14
CA ASN A 144 -0.77 -5.51 8.18
C ASN A 144 0.27 -5.83 9.26
N ILE A 145 1.48 -6.19 8.83
CA ILE A 145 2.52 -6.74 9.70
C ILE A 145 3.33 -5.61 10.34
N GLU A 146 3.57 -5.70 11.64
CA GLU A 146 4.48 -4.81 12.34
C GLU A 146 5.94 -5.14 12.04
N LEU A 147 6.79 -4.10 12.01
CA LEU A 147 8.25 -4.23 11.95
C LEU A 147 8.91 -4.14 13.33
N TYR A 148 8.28 -3.38 14.22
CA TYR A 148 8.70 -3.19 15.61
C TYR A 148 7.48 -3.34 16.50
N PRO A 149 7.58 -4.01 17.65
CA PRO A 149 6.46 -4.23 18.54
C PRO A 149 5.76 -2.92 18.95
N GLY A 150 4.44 -2.90 18.88
CA GLY A 150 3.61 -1.75 19.29
C GLY A 150 3.64 -0.53 18.36
N LYS A 151 4.40 -0.55 17.28
CA LYS A 151 4.47 0.56 16.31
C LYS A 151 3.28 0.58 15.33
N GLY A 152 2.60 -0.53 15.19
CA GLY A 152 1.52 -0.73 14.24
C GLY A 152 2.00 -1.31 12.92
N GLY A 153 1.08 -1.89 12.16
CA GLY A 153 1.38 -2.55 10.89
C GLY A 153 1.97 -1.60 9.84
N GLN A 154 3.08 -1.99 9.26
CA GLN A 154 3.83 -1.21 8.26
C GLN A 154 3.99 -1.95 6.93
N LEU A 155 4.04 -3.28 6.95
CA LEU A 155 4.20 -4.11 5.77
C LEU A 155 2.85 -4.69 5.31
N VAL A 156 2.75 -5.00 4.03
CA VAL A 156 1.64 -5.76 3.42
C VAL A 156 0.28 -5.12 3.73
N ARG A 157 0.05 -3.91 3.20
CA ARG A 157 -1.19 -3.14 3.42
C ARG A 157 -1.92 -2.75 2.13
N SER A 158 -1.35 -3.06 0.97
CA SER A 158 -1.96 -2.77 -0.33
C SER A 158 -2.97 -3.84 -0.72
N ALA A 159 -3.87 -3.51 -1.64
CA ALA A 159 -4.89 -4.43 -2.14
C ALA A 159 -4.29 -5.71 -2.74
N GLY A 160 -4.90 -6.85 -2.47
CA GLY A 160 -4.58 -8.14 -3.06
C GLY A 160 -3.24 -8.73 -2.63
N ILE A 161 -2.55 -8.19 -1.62
CA ILE A 161 -1.27 -8.73 -1.19
C ILE A 161 -1.35 -9.43 0.18
N SER A 162 -0.48 -10.41 0.36
CA SER A 162 -0.21 -11.10 1.62
C SER A 162 1.27 -11.38 1.76
N ALA A 163 1.73 -11.66 2.96
CA ALA A 163 3.01 -12.31 3.24
C ALA A 163 2.74 -13.68 3.83
N GLN A 164 3.65 -14.62 3.62
CA GLN A 164 3.56 -15.95 4.19
C GLN A 164 4.54 -16.09 5.35
N LEU A 165 4.08 -16.62 6.47
CA LEU A 165 4.92 -16.99 7.60
C LEU A 165 5.63 -18.29 7.28
N MET A 166 6.96 -18.24 7.10
CA MET A 166 7.75 -19.39 6.64
C MET A 166 8.34 -20.22 7.79
N ALA A 167 8.84 -19.55 8.82
CA ALA A 167 9.48 -20.19 9.96
C ALA A 167 9.44 -19.28 11.19
N LYS A 168 9.62 -19.91 12.36
CA LYS A 168 9.80 -19.21 13.64
C LYS A 168 11.07 -19.76 14.30
N GLU A 169 12.05 -18.91 14.55
CA GLU A 169 13.33 -19.32 15.10
C GLU A 169 13.75 -18.35 16.21
N GLY A 170 13.83 -18.83 17.43
CA GLY A 170 14.18 -18.03 18.59
C GLY A 170 13.32 -16.78 18.75
N LYS A 171 13.94 -15.59 18.65
CA LYS A 171 13.26 -14.30 18.80
C LYS A 171 12.65 -13.75 17.50
N TYR A 172 12.78 -14.45 16.37
CA TYR A 172 12.38 -13.96 15.06
C TYR A 172 11.44 -14.90 14.33
N ALA A 173 10.55 -14.32 13.55
CA ALA A 173 9.72 -15.00 12.56
C ALA A 173 10.20 -14.61 11.16
N THR A 174 10.38 -15.58 10.29
CA THR A 174 10.79 -15.38 8.88
C THR A 174 9.56 -15.27 8.00
N LEU A 175 9.42 -14.14 7.31
CA LEU A 175 8.30 -13.82 6.42
C LEU A 175 8.77 -13.76 4.98
N ARG A 176 8.03 -14.39 4.08
CA ARG A 176 8.14 -14.20 2.63
C ARG A 176 7.20 -13.07 2.23
N LEU A 177 7.79 -11.93 1.84
CA LEU A 177 7.05 -10.74 1.42
C LEU A 177 6.53 -10.86 -0.03
N PRO A 178 5.54 -10.05 -0.44
CA PRO A 178 5.02 -10.04 -1.82
C PRO A 178 6.09 -9.78 -2.88
N SER A 179 7.17 -9.08 -2.52
CA SER A 179 8.33 -8.85 -3.41
C SER A 179 9.20 -10.07 -3.66
N GLY A 180 8.97 -11.20 -2.95
CA GLY A 180 9.85 -12.36 -2.91
C GLY A 180 10.98 -12.28 -1.89
N GLU A 181 11.18 -11.14 -1.22
CA GLU A 181 12.17 -10.98 -0.15
C GLU A 181 11.77 -11.82 1.06
N MET A 182 12.72 -12.57 1.61
CA MET A 182 12.57 -13.26 2.89
C MET A 182 13.23 -12.43 3.99
N ARG A 183 12.43 -12.05 4.97
CA ARG A 183 12.83 -11.12 6.02
C ARG A 183 12.44 -11.62 7.40
N MET A 184 13.35 -11.45 8.35
CA MET A 184 13.11 -11.70 9.77
C MET A 184 12.42 -10.48 10.41
N VAL A 185 11.44 -10.76 11.27
CA VAL A 185 10.70 -9.78 12.08
C VAL A 185 10.61 -10.34 13.50
N PRO A 186 10.71 -9.51 14.55
CA PRO A 186 10.57 -9.99 15.92
C PRO A 186 9.25 -10.76 16.12
N ILE A 187 9.31 -11.89 16.78
CA ILE A 187 8.17 -12.81 16.94
C ILE A 187 7.00 -12.21 17.76
N VAL A 188 7.29 -11.19 18.57
CA VAL A 188 6.31 -10.42 19.36
C VAL A 188 5.49 -9.47 18.48
N CYS A 189 5.97 -9.12 17.28
CA CYS A 189 5.25 -8.25 16.34
C CYS A 189 3.91 -8.88 15.94
N ARG A 190 2.91 -8.03 15.77
CA ARG A 190 1.56 -8.44 15.40
C ARG A 190 1.38 -8.48 13.88
N ALA A 191 0.49 -9.35 13.44
CA ALA A 191 0.02 -9.42 12.07
C ALA A 191 -1.48 -9.79 12.05
N THR A 192 -2.16 -9.43 10.99
CA THR A 192 -3.56 -9.81 10.76
C THR A 192 -3.61 -10.98 9.79
N ILE A 193 -4.44 -11.98 10.10
CA ILE A 193 -4.59 -13.20 9.29
C ILE A 193 -5.36 -12.90 8.01
N GLY A 194 -4.93 -13.50 6.90
CA GLY A 194 -5.56 -13.43 5.58
C GLY A 194 -4.84 -12.53 4.59
N VAL A 195 -5.42 -12.41 3.40
CA VAL A 195 -4.97 -11.58 2.28
C VAL A 195 -5.73 -10.26 2.32
N VAL A 196 -5.11 -9.15 1.93
CA VAL A 196 -5.83 -7.86 1.81
C VAL A 196 -6.83 -7.93 0.65
N GLY A 197 -8.06 -7.51 0.88
CA GLY A 197 -9.11 -7.51 -0.14
C GLY A 197 -8.84 -6.56 -1.32
N ASN A 198 -9.79 -6.52 -2.28
CA ASN A 198 -9.72 -5.71 -3.49
C ASN A 198 -8.55 -6.09 -4.44
N GLY A 199 -8.26 -7.39 -4.59
CA GLY A 199 -7.11 -7.90 -5.35
C GLY A 199 -7.06 -7.45 -6.82
N GLU A 200 -8.19 -7.22 -7.45
CA GLU A 200 -8.27 -6.79 -8.85
C GLU A 200 -7.96 -5.29 -9.07
N HIS A 201 -7.68 -4.53 -8.02
CA HIS A 201 -7.36 -3.10 -8.13
C HIS A 201 -6.21 -2.81 -9.11
N ALA A 202 -5.21 -3.68 -9.19
CA ALA A 202 -4.07 -3.53 -10.09
C ALA A 202 -4.45 -3.65 -11.59
N LEU A 203 -5.55 -4.31 -11.90
CA LEU A 203 -6.02 -4.57 -13.27
C LEU A 203 -6.86 -3.41 -13.83
N VAL A 204 -7.15 -2.38 -13.03
CA VAL A 204 -7.96 -1.23 -13.45
C VAL A 204 -7.22 -0.37 -14.45
N ASN A 205 -7.79 -0.19 -15.64
CA ASN A 205 -7.30 0.76 -16.63
C ASN A 205 -7.97 2.13 -16.45
N ILE A 206 -7.17 3.16 -16.19
CA ILE A 206 -7.65 4.53 -15.94
C ILE A 206 -8.28 5.15 -17.19
N GLY A 207 -7.77 4.82 -18.38
CA GLY A 207 -8.31 5.16 -19.69
C GLY A 207 -8.11 6.61 -20.16
N LYS A 208 -7.94 7.59 -19.25
CA LYS A 208 -7.72 9.00 -19.63
C LYS A 208 -6.85 9.78 -18.64
N ALA A 209 -6.15 10.78 -19.14
CA ALA A 209 -5.28 11.66 -18.35
C ALA A 209 -6.04 12.42 -17.25
N GLY A 210 -7.29 12.83 -17.51
CA GLY A 210 -8.12 13.53 -16.53
C GLY A 210 -8.36 12.72 -15.25
N ARG A 211 -8.50 11.39 -15.32
CA ARG A 211 -8.61 10.54 -14.12
C ARG A 211 -7.31 10.54 -13.31
N LYS A 212 -6.14 10.51 -13.95
CA LYS A 212 -4.84 10.69 -13.26
C LYS A 212 -4.74 12.05 -12.59
N ARG A 213 -5.21 13.11 -13.26
CA ARG A 213 -5.27 14.46 -12.67
C ARG A 213 -6.15 14.50 -11.41
N ASN A 214 -7.30 13.83 -11.42
CA ASN A 214 -8.18 13.72 -10.25
C ASN A 214 -7.53 12.94 -9.08
N MET A 215 -6.60 12.05 -9.37
CA MET A 215 -5.79 11.35 -8.35
C MET A 215 -4.69 12.23 -7.74
N GLY A 216 -4.46 13.44 -8.26
CA GLY A 216 -3.42 14.36 -7.80
C GLY A 216 -2.08 14.19 -8.51
N ILE A 217 -2.05 13.45 -9.62
CA ILE A 217 -0.85 13.25 -10.44
C ILE A 217 -0.81 14.32 -11.53
N ARG A 218 0.21 15.15 -11.53
CA ARG A 218 0.45 16.17 -12.57
C ARG A 218 1.15 15.55 -13.77
N PRO A 219 1.00 16.14 -14.98
CA PRO A 219 1.72 15.69 -16.17
C PRO A 219 3.23 15.70 -15.97
N THR A 220 3.91 14.73 -16.59
CA THR A 220 5.36 14.63 -16.61
C THR A 220 5.87 15.02 -17.99
N VAL A 221 6.79 15.96 -18.02
CA VAL A 221 7.52 16.36 -19.24
C VAL A 221 8.81 15.54 -19.32
N ARG A 222 9.07 14.93 -20.46
CA ARG A 222 10.32 14.18 -20.70
C ARG A 222 11.49 15.13 -20.90
N GLY A 223 12.69 14.75 -20.47
CA GLY A 223 13.88 15.58 -20.52
C GLY A 223 14.31 16.01 -21.94
N SER A 224 14.04 15.17 -22.97
CA SER A 224 14.40 15.45 -24.37
C SER A 224 13.64 16.63 -25.02
N VAL A 225 12.59 17.15 -24.39
CA VAL A 225 11.84 18.33 -24.87
C VAL A 225 12.12 19.58 -24.01
N MET A 226 13.09 19.51 -23.13
CA MET A 226 13.57 20.62 -22.31
C MET A 226 14.81 21.27 -22.95
N ASN A 227 15.19 22.44 -22.43
CA ASN A 227 16.43 23.08 -22.82
C ASN A 227 17.67 22.37 -22.24
N PRO A 228 18.87 22.56 -22.82
CA PRO A 228 20.09 21.92 -22.33
C PRO A 228 20.45 22.24 -20.87
N ASN A 229 20.10 23.42 -20.39
CA ASN A 229 20.30 23.84 -19.00
C ASN A 229 19.33 23.20 -18.01
N ASP A 230 18.15 22.72 -18.47
CA ASP A 230 17.12 22.13 -17.61
C ASP A 230 17.26 20.61 -17.44
N HIS A 231 17.82 19.95 -18.45
CA HIS A 231 17.95 18.49 -18.42
C HIS A 231 19.16 18.02 -19.27
N PRO A 232 19.91 16.99 -18.83
CA PRO A 232 21.02 16.40 -19.61
C PRO A 232 20.64 15.86 -21.00
N HIS A 233 19.34 15.61 -21.24
CA HIS A 233 18.81 15.18 -22.54
C HIS A 233 18.21 16.35 -23.36
N GLY A 234 18.30 17.56 -22.84
CA GLY A 234 17.72 18.74 -23.49
C GLY A 234 18.54 19.21 -24.67
N GLY A 235 17.88 19.98 -25.53
CA GLY A 235 18.48 20.56 -26.74
C GLY A 235 18.33 19.69 -27.98
N GLY A 236 18.86 20.18 -29.10
CA GLY A 236 18.75 19.58 -30.41
C GLY A 236 17.56 20.05 -31.23
N GLU A 237 17.54 19.69 -32.51
CA GLU A 237 16.51 20.00 -33.49
C GLU A 237 15.45 18.90 -33.54
N GLY A 238 14.16 19.29 -33.59
CA GLY A 238 13.03 18.38 -33.78
C GLY A 238 12.91 17.30 -32.70
N LYS A 239 12.88 16.03 -33.11
CA LYS A 239 12.85 14.87 -32.21
C LYS A 239 14.26 14.37 -31.89
N ALA A 240 15.05 15.19 -31.23
CA ALA A 240 16.42 14.82 -30.85
C ALA A 240 16.46 13.55 -29.99
N PRO A 241 17.44 12.66 -30.19
CA PRO A 241 17.65 11.47 -29.35
C PRO A 241 18.17 11.86 -27.96
N VAL A 242 18.33 10.86 -27.09
CA VAL A 242 18.89 11.06 -25.74
C VAL A 242 20.33 11.59 -25.77
N GLY A 243 21.10 11.29 -26.82
CA GLY A 243 22.48 11.77 -27.05
C GLY A 243 23.50 11.31 -26.00
N ARG A 244 23.21 10.24 -25.25
CA ARG A 244 24.09 9.67 -24.22
C ARG A 244 24.02 8.15 -24.25
N SER A 245 25.03 7.47 -23.70
CA SER A 245 25.08 6.01 -23.60
C SER A 245 23.88 5.38 -22.85
N GLY A 246 23.18 6.16 -22.03
CA GLY A 246 21.97 5.72 -21.31
C GLY A 246 21.16 6.90 -20.77
N PRO A 247 19.89 6.65 -20.40
CA PRO A 247 19.04 7.71 -19.87
C PRO A 247 19.53 8.21 -18.51
N CYS A 248 19.52 9.54 -18.33
CA CYS A 248 19.93 10.21 -17.11
C CYS A 248 18.74 10.87 -16.42
N THR A 249 18.89 11.06 -15.12
CA THR A 249 18.02 11.92 -14.31
C THR A 249 18.34 13.40 -14.58
N PRO A 250 17.50 14.37 -14.19
CA PRO A 250 17.81 15.79 -14.30
C PRO A 250 19.14 16.22 -13.65
N TRP A 251 19.64 15.44 -12.71
CA TRP A 251 20.90 15.67 -11.99
C TRP A 251 22.08 14.88 -12.58
N GLY A 252 21.95 14.31 -13.79
CA GLY A 252 23.00 13.62 -14.48
C GLY A 252 23.31 12.19 -14.05
N LYS A 253 22.60 11.66 -13.05
CA LYS A 253 22.78 10.27 -12.61
C LYS A 253 22.06 9.31 -13.56
N PRO A 254 22.56 8.06 -13.77
CA PRO A 254 21.85 7.06 -14.54
C PRO A 254 20.40 6.88 -14.02
N ALA A 255 19.41 6.92 -14.91
CA ALA A 255 17.99 6.76 -14.55
C ALA A 255 17.59 5.30 -14.33
N LEU A 256 18.28 4.37 -15.00
CA LEU A 256 18.02 2.93 -14.94
C LEU A 256 19.27 2.18 -14.45
N GLY A 257 19.06 1.09 -13.73
CA GLY A 257 20.12 0.17 -13.31
C GLY A 257 20.99 0.62 -12.13
N LEU A 258 20.93 1.87 -11.70
CA LEU A 258 21.71 2.36 -10.56
C LEU A 258 21.21 1.76 -9.25
N LYS A 259 22.08 1.04 -8.56
CA LYS A 259 21.80 0.50 -7.22
C LYS A 259 21.95 1.60 -6.18
N THR A 260 20.82 2.11 -5.66
CA THR A 260 20.82 3.22 -4.69
C THR A 260 20.84 2.76 -3.24
N ARG A 261 20.56 1.48 -2.93
CA ARG A 261 20.64 0.94 -1.59
C ARG A 261 22.08 0.95 -1.08
N LYS A 262 22.31 1.55 0.10
CA LYS A 262 23.64 1.55 0.75
C LYS A 262 24.07 0.12 1.08
N LYS A 263 25.35 -0.22 0.84
CA LYS A 263 25.91 -1.55 1.14
C LYS A 263 25.74 -1.89 2.64
N ASN A 264 26.06 -0.97 3.52
CA ASN A 264 26.01 -1.16 4.99
C ASN A 264 24.68 -0.67 5.59
N ASN A 265 23.54 -1.11 5.02
CA ASN A 265 22.25 -0.78 5.60
C ASN A 265 21.96 -1.65 6.83
N LYS A 266 21.58 -1.03 7.96
CA LYS A 266 21.29 -1.74 9.23
C LYS A 266 20.26 -2.87 9.06
N SER A 267 19.30 -2.72 8.15
CA SER A 267 18.29 -3.74 7.88
C SER A 267 18.82 -4.99 7.16
N ASN A 268 20.07 -4.98 6.67
CA ASN A 268 20.66 -6.16 6.00
C ASN A 268 20.72 -7.39 6.93
N LYS A 269 20.95 -7.17 8.24
CA LYS A 269 20.98 -8.25 9.26
C LYS A 269 19.66 -9.04 9.36
N LEU A 270 18.54 -8.41 8.97
CA LEU A 270 17.20 -9.01 9.04
C LEU A 270 16.71 -9.56 7.70
N ILE A 271 17.50 -9.46 6.63
CA ILE A 271 17.13 -9.99 5.31
C ILE A 271 17.88 -11.30 5.09
N VAL A 272 17.13 -12.41 5.00
CA VAL A 272 17.67 -13.75 4.74
C VAL A 272 17.96 -13.91 3.24
N ARG A 273 17.00 -13.52 2.41
CA ARG A 273 17.06 -13.65 0.95
C ARG A 273 16.44 -12.44 0.28
N ARG A 274 17.11 -11.89 -0.72
CA ARG A 274 16.60 -10.77 -1.51
C ARG A 274 15.53 -11.22 -2.51
N ARG A 275 14.82 -10.24 -3.11
CA ARG A 275 13.80 -10.48 -4.13
C ARG A 275 14.32 -11.17 -5.40
N ASP A 276 15.61 -11.01 -5.71
CA ASP A 276 16.30 -11.66 -6.83
C ASP A 276 16.76 -13.10 -6.52
N GLY A 277 16.40 -13.62 -5.37
CA GLY A 277 16.72 -14.96 -4.95
C GLY A 277 18.11 -15.13 -4.37
N LYS A 278 18.95 -14.10 -4.36
CA LYS A 278 20.31 -14.17 -3.82
C LYS A 278 20.33 -13.96 -2.33
N ALA A 279 21.07 -14.78 -1.62
CA ALA A 279 21.41 -14.52 -0.23
C ALA A 279 22.18 -13.20 -0.13
N LEU A 280 22.02 -12.47 0.97
CA LEU A 280 22.91 -11.36 1.27
C LEU A 280 24.27 -11.96 1.63
N ALA A 281 25.31 -11.59 0.87
CA ALA A 281 26.68 -11.84 1.30
C ALA A 281 26.85 -11.22 2.71
N LYS A 282 27.25 -12.07 3.65
CA LYS A 282 27.57 -11.68 5.01
C LYS A 282 28.77 -10.74 5.06
#